data_30bfe364d4420ea59e188f6161709786
#
_entry.id   30bfe364d4420ea59e188f6161709786
#
_cell.length_a   1.000
_cell.length_b   1.000
_cell.length_c   1.000
_cell.angle_alpha   90.00
_cell.angle_beta   90.00
_cell.angle_gamma   90.00
#
_symmetry.space_group_name_H-M   'P 1'
#
loop_
_entity.id
_entity.type
_entity.pdbx_description
1 polymer ?
#
loop_
_entity_poly.entity_id
_entity_poly.type
_entity_poly.pdbx_seq_one_letter_code
_entity_poly.pdbx_strand_id
1 'polypeptide(L)'
;LHAAGVAAVPVHPLSAVARDDDAAVSLPTAAVGGLRAEGFVPVFHGDVIAHAGEGVTVLSGDELVTGLAERLDAARVGLCSTVPGVLDSEGDVIDSITDFESVAAALGDSDSTDVSGGMAGKVEELLALARPARIFGPDAVGAFLAGDAPGTLIDGGSAD
;
A
#
# COMPACT_ATOMS: atom_id res chain seq x y z
N LEU A 1 13.89 10.35 -8.70
CA LEU A 1 13.39 9.67 -9.91
C LEU A 1 13.89 10.38 -11.16
N HIS A 2 13.65 11.67 -11.36
CA HIS A 2 14.13 12.42 -12.54
C HIS A 2 15.64 12.33 -12.76
N ALA A 3 16.45 12.46 -11.70
CA ALA A 3 17.91 12.30 -11.79
C ALA A 3 18.35 10.91 -12.25
N ALA A 4 17.49 9.90 -12.12
CA ALA A 4 17.68 8.54 -12.61
C ALA A 4 17.01 8.29 -13.98
N GLY A 5 16.53 9.33 -14.66
CA GLY A 5 15.90 9.22 -15.98
C GLY A 5 14.44 8.70 -15.94
N VAL A 6 13.82 8.62 -14.75
CA VAL A 6 12.43 8.21 -14.63
C VAL A 6 11.52 9.42 -14.84
N ALA A 7 10.58 9.32 -15.78
CA ALA A 7 9.58 10.36 -16.07
C ALA A 7 8.47 10.35 -14.99
N ALA A 8 8.80 10.81 -13.79
CA ALA A 8 7.89 10.83 -12.64
C ALA A 8 7.06 12.13 -12.60
N VAL A 9 5.77 12.00 -12.26
CA VAL A 9 4.84 13.13 -12.10
C VAL A 9 4.20 13.06 -10.70
N PRO A 10 4.31 14.12 -9.88
CA PRO A 10 3.65 14.15 -8.59
C PRO A 10 2.14 14.31 -8.78
N VAL A 11 1.38 13.55 -8.00
CA VAL A 11 -0.08 13.68 -7.86
C VAL A 11 -0.37 13.97 -6.40
N HIS A 12 -0.92 15.15 -6.12
CA HIS A 12 -1.20 15.60 -4.75
C HIS A 12 -2.62 15.19 -4.34
N PRO A 13 -2.77 14.30 -3.35
CA PRO A 13 -4.09 13.78 -2.96
C PRO A 13 -5.06 14.86 -2.54
N LEU A 14 -4.66 15.86 -1.77
CA LEU A 14 -5.54 16.97 -1.37
C LEU A 14 -6.23 17.67 -2.56
N SER A 15 -5.58 17.68 -3.73
CA SER A 15 -6.10 18.35 -4.94
C SER A 15 -6.86 17.41 -5.88
N ALA A 16 -6.78 16.10 -5.69
CA ALA A 16 -7.23 15.11 -6.66
C ALA A 16 -8.11 14.01 -6.06
N VAL A 17 -8.19 13.93 -4.73
CA VAL A 17 -8.87 12.86 -3.98
C VAL A 17 -9.81 13.47 -2.96
N ALA A 18 -10.96 12.87 -2.77
CA ALA A 18 -11.90 13.22 -1.71
C ALA A 18 -12.54 11.94 -1.15
N ARG A 19 -13.04 12.04 0.07
CA ARG A 19 -13.84 11.01 0.74
C ARG A 19 -15.28 11.52 0.84
N ASP A 20 -16.23 10.69 0.46
CA ASP A 20 -17.66 11.01 0.58
C ASP A 20 -18.18 10.73 2.00
N ASP A 21 -19.47 10.91 2.22
CA ASP A 21 -20.15 10.70 3.51
C ASP A 21 -20.27 9.23 3.91
N ASP A 22 -20.11 8.29 2.97
CA ASP A 22 -19.99 6.85 3.23
C ASP A 22 -18.52 6.42 3.43
N ALA A 23 -17.61 7.36 3.58
CA ALA A 23 -16.16 7.18 3.69
C ALA A 23 -15.47 6.57 2.46
N ALA A 24 -16.15 6.49 1.31
CA ALA A 24 -15.56 5.98 0.08
C ALA A 24 -14.60 7.02 -0.55
N VAL A 25 -13.42 6.55 -0.95
CA VAL A 25 -12.36 7.41 -1.51
C VAL A 25 -12.48 7.48 -3.03
N SER A 26 -12.60 8.70 -3.57
CA SER A 26 -12.52 8.95 -5.01
C SER A 26 -11.07 9.10 -5.46
N LEU A 27 -10.53 8.14 -6.20
CA LEU A 27 -9.16 8.20 -6.72
C LEU A 27 -9.14 8.66 -8.19
N PRO A 28 -8.12 9.46 -8.62
CA PRO A 28 -8.04 10.02 -9.98
C PRO A 28 -7.55 8.98 -11.00
N THR A 29 -8.21 7.83 -11.10
CA THR A 29 -7.78 6.67 -11.90
C THR A 29 -7.66 6.98 -13.39
N ALA A 30 -8.53 7.83 -13.94
CA ALA A 30 -8.46 8.25 -15.34
C ALA A 30 -7.17 9.05 -15.63
N ALA A 31 -6.80 9.99 -14.75
CA ALA A 31 -5.57 10.75 -14.89
C ALA A 31 -4.34 9.86 -14.71
N VAL A 32 -4.35 8.95 -13.73
CA VAL A 32 -3.27 7.98 -13.50
C VAL A 32 -3.10 7.06 -14.71
N GLY A 33 -4.20 6.54 -15.26
CA GLY A 33 -4.19 5.71 -16.47
C GLY A 33 -3.62 6.46 -17.67
N GLY A 34 -4.02 7.71 -17.89
CA GLY A 34 -3.50 8.56 -18.95
C GLY A 34 -2.01 8.81 -18.83
N LEU A 35 -1.52 9.17 -17.63
CA LEU A 35 -0.08 9.36 -17.39
C LEU A 35 0.72 8.08 -17.69
N ARG A 36 0.24 6.93 -17.23
CA ARG A 36 0.91 5.64 -17.49
C ARG A 36 0.94 5.29 -18.97
N ALA A 37 -0.14 5.55 -19.70
CA ALA A 37 -0.20 5.32 -21.15
C ALA A 37 0.85 6.13 -21.93
N GLU A 38 1.20 7.32 -21.43
CA GLU A 38 2.23 8.19 -21.99
C GLU A 38 3.64 7.90 -21.42
N GLY A 39 3.81 6.83 -20.65
CA GLY A 39 5.11 6.41 -20.10
C GLY A 39 5.55 7.15 -18.84
N PHE A 40 4.65 7.91 -18.21
CA PHE A 40 4.96 8.55 -16.93
C PHE A 40 4.71 7.62 -15.73
N VAL A 41 5.43 7.88 -14.64
CA VAL A 41 5.25 7.24 -13.34
C VAL A 41 4.54 8.21 -12.41
N PRO A 42 3.24 8.03 -12.12
CA PRO A 42 2.52 8.83 -11.14
C PRO A 42 3.06 8.54 -9.73
N VAL A 43 3.40 9.59 -8.98
CA VAL A 43 3.94 9.47 -7.63
C VAL A 43 2.98 10.16 -6.65
N PHE A 44 2.43 9.39 -5.75
CA PHE A 44 1.57 9.87 -4.67
C PHE A 44 2.33 9.92 -3.34
N HIS A 45 1.72 10.54 -2.35
CA HIS A 45 2.13 10.51 -0.94
C HIS A 45 0.88 10.48 -0.06
N GLY A 46 1.00 10.02 1.19
CA GLY A 46 -0.06 10.20 2.17
C GLY A 46 -0.32 11.69 2.41
N ASP A 47 -1.58 12.08 2.59
CA ASP A 47 -1.98 13.49 2.70
C ASP A 47 -3.25 13.62 3.53
N VAL A 48 -3.66 14.83 3.83
CA VAL A 48 -5.03 15.13 4.25
C VAL A 48 -5.90 15.34 3.01
N ILE A 49 -7.13 14.85 3.06
CA ILE A 49 -8.10 15.02 1.97
C ILE A 49 -9.42 15.57 2.50
N ALA A 50 -10.21 16.19 1.63
CA ALA A 50 -11.56 16.59 1.98
C ALA A 50 -12.42 15.35 2.30
N HIS A 51 -13.23 15.44 3.36
CA HIS A 51 -14.17 14.41 3.78
C HIS A 51 -15.53 15.04 4.00
N ALA A 52 -16.54 14.60 3.25
CA ALA A 52 -17.89 15.11 3.37
C ALA A 52 -18.44 14.83 4.78
N GLY A 53 -19.03 15.85 5.40
CA GLY A 53 -19.55 15.75 6.77
C GLY A 53 -18.50 15.88 7.88
N GLU A 54 -17.23 15.51 7.65
CA GLU A 54 -16.16 15.51 8.65
C GLU A 54 -15.15 16.67 8.45
N GLY A 55 -15.15 17.28 7.26
CA GLY A 55 -14.21 18.34 6.89
C GLY A 55 -12.96 17.78 6.25
N VAL A 56 -12.01 17.25 7.01
CA VAL A 56 -10.76 16.64 6.52
C VAL A 56 -10.44 15.34 7.23
N THR A 57 -9.78 14.42 6.53
CA THR A 57 -9.27 13.17 7.07
C THR A 57 -7.89 12.84 6.51
N VAL A 58 -7.15 11.97 7.17
CA VAL A 58 -5.88 11.45 6.65
C VAL A 58 -6.16 10.34 5.65
N LEU A 59 -5.49 10.42 4.51
CA LEU A 59 -5.37 9.34 3.53
C LEU A 59 -3.96 8.76 3.64
N SER A 60 -3.83 7.52 4.06
CA SER A 60 -2.54 6.87 4.22
C SER A 60 -1.92 6.45 2.88
N GLY A 61 -0.61 6.21 2.88
CA GLY A 61 0.07 5.64 1.72
C GLY A 61 -0.40 4.21 1.40
N ASP A 62 -0.73 3.45 2.44
CA ASP A 62 -1.20 2.06 2.31
C ASP A 62 -2.60 2.02 1.66
N GLU A 63 -3.53 2.86 2.13
CA GLU A 63 -4.86 3.06 1.54
C GLU A 63 -4.80 3.54 0.07
N LEU A 64 -3.82 4.39 -0.26
CA LEU A 64 -3.57 4.78 -1.66
C LEU A 64 -3.12 3.59 -2.51
N VAL A 65 -2.21 2.76 -2.00
CA VAL A 65 -1.69 1.59 -2.72
C VAL A 65 -2.80 0.59 -2.98
N THR A 66 -3.58 0.21 -1.97
CA THR A 66 -4.67 -0.77 -2.10
C THR A 66 -5.77 -0.25 -3.01
N GLY A 67 -6.23 0.97 -2.79
CA GLY A 67 -7.28 1.58 -3.60
C GLY A 67 -6.89 1.79 -5.07
N LEU A 68 -5.64 2.13 -5.38
CA LEU A 68 -5.15 2.21 -6.75
C LEU A 68 -4.95 0.83 -7.37
N ALA A 69 -4.47 -0.15 -6.58
CA ALA A 69 -4.24 -1.51 -7.04
C ALA A 69 -5.53 -2.17 -7.54
N GLU A 70 -6.62 -2.02 -6.80
CA GLU A 70 -7.94 -2.53 -7.17
C GLU A 70 -8.47 -1.86 -8.44
N ARG A 71 -8.51 -0.52 -8.44
CA ARG A 71 -9.16 0.25 -9.52
C ARG A 71 -8.39 0.23 -10.85
N LEU A 72 -7.08 0.00 -10.80
CA LEU A 72 -6.21 -0.05 -11.99
C LEU A 72 -5.85 -1.47 -12.40
N ASP A 73 -6.40 -2.47 -11.73
CA ASP A 73 -6.08 -3.88 -11.93
C ASP A 73 -4.55 -4.12 -11.94
N ALA A 74 -3.90 -3.70 -10.85
CA ALA A 74 -2.45 -3.76 -10.77
C ALA A 74 -1.95 -5.22 -10.83
N ALA A 75 -1.01 -5.48 -11.71
CA ALA A 75 -0.42 -6.82 -11.88
C ALA A 75 0.39 -7.26 -10.64
N ARG A 76 0.91 -6.30 -9.87
CA ARG A 76 1.72 -6.55 -8.67
C ARG A 76 1.50 -5.44 -7.65
N VAL A 77 1.43 -5.81 -6.37
CA VAL A 77 1.33 -4.87 -5.25
C VAL A 77 2.46 -5.15 -4.27
N GLY A 78 3.12 -4.10 -3.82
CA GLY A 78 4.18 -4.21 -2.83
C GLY A 78 4.26 -2.99 -1.93
N LEU A 79 4.37 -3.22 -0.62
CA LEU A 79 4.67 -2.22 0.38
C LEU A 79 6.13 -2.35 0.83
N CYS A 80 6.91 -1.29 0.60
CA CYS A 80 8.26 -1.20 1.11
C CYS A 80 8.24 -0.73 2.55
N SER A 81 8.79 -1.52 3.47
CA SER A 81 8.91 -1.22 4.89
C SER A 81 10.37 -1.07 5.30
N THR A 82 10.63 -0.63 6.53
CA THR A 82 11.99 -0.54 7.10
C THR A 82 12.57 -1.90 7.50
N VAL A 83 11.73 -2.95 7.51
CA VAL A 83 12.11 -4.33 7.83
C VAL A 83 11.98 -5.22 6.59
N PRO A 84 12.69 -6.35 6.49
CA PRO A 84 12.74 -7.18 5.30
C PRO A 84 11.43 -7.88 4.95
N GLY A 85 10.45 -7.87 5.83
CA GLY A 85 9.12 -8.47 5.74
C GLY A 85 8.41 -8.35 7.07
N VAL A 86 7.30 -9.06 7.25
CA VAL A 86 6.66 -9.22 8.56
C VAL A 86 7.51 -10.18 9.37
N LEU A 87 7.89 -9.78 10.57
CA LEU A 87 8.74 -10.60 11.44
C LEU A 87 7.89 -11.34 12.47
N ASP A 88 8.29 -12.55 12.77
CA ASP A 88 7.75 -13.33 13.90
C ASP A 88 8.39 -12.89 15.23
N SER A 89 8.04 -13.59 16.33
CA SER A 89 8.57 -13.31 17.67
C SER A 89 10.06 -13.63 17.85
N GLU A 90 10.66 -14.40 16.94
CA GLU A 90 12.08 -14.75 16.93
C GLU A 90 12.89 -13.77 16.06
N GLY A 91 12.21 -12.90 15.28
CA GLY A 91 12.79 -11.94 14.38
C GLY A 91 13.03 -12.48 12.97
N ASP A 92 12.50 -13.65 12.65
CA ASP A 92 12.56 -14.23 11.33
C ASP A 92 11.41 -13.73 10.44
N VAL A 93 11.66 -13.64 9.14
CA VAL A 93 10.63 -13.20 8.17
C VAL A 93 9.61 -14.31 7.96
N ILE A 94 8.34 -13.97 8.17
CA ILE A 94 7.21 -14.85 7.86
C ILE A 94 7.03 -14.91 6.33
N ASP A 95 7.08 -16.11 5.77
CA ASP A 95 6.98 -16.31 4.32
C ASP A 95 5.64 -15.89 3.72
N SER A 96 4.53 -16.21 4.40
CA SER A 96 3.16 -15.97 3.92
C SER A 96 2.17 -15.78 5.06
N ILE A 97 1.23 -14.86 4.88
CA ILE A 97 0.10 -14.56 5.78
C ILE A 97 -1.18 -14.60 4.96
N THR A 98 -2.13 -15.42 5.38
CA THR A 98 -3.45 -15.58 4.74
C THR A 98 -4.61 -15.12 5.63
N ASP A 99 -4.36 -14.93 6.91
CA ASP A 99 -5.31 -14.41 7.88
C ASP A 99 -4.58 -13.63 8.99
N PHE A 100 -5.24 -12.66 9.57
CA PHE A 100 -4.65 -11.79 10.58
C PHE A 100 -4.43 -12.51 11.93
N GLU A 101 -5.33 -13.42 12.31
CA GLU A 101 -5.29 -14.12 13.60
C GLU A 101 -3.98 -14.90 13.76
N SER A 102 -3.45 -15.46 12.65
CA SER A 102 -2.21 -16.26 12.66
C SER A 102 -0.98 -15.46 13.06
N VAL A 103 -1.00 -14.13 12.91
CA VAL A 103 0.13 -13.23 13.17
C VAL A 103 -0.17 -12.17 14.23
N ALA A 104 -1.39 -12.08 14.72
CA ALA A 104 -1.83 -11.04 15.66
C ALA A 104 -0.95 -10.95 16.90
N ALA A 105 -0.51 -12.08 17.44
CA ALA A 105 0.35 -12.15 18.62
C ALA A 105 1.76 -11.56 18.36
N ALA A 106 2.32 -11.80 17.18
CA ALA A 106 3.64 -11.26 16.78
C ALA A 106 3.57 -9.76 16.46
N LEU A 107 2.43 -9.28 15.96
CA LEU A 107 2.21 -7.88 15.59
C LEU A 107 1.76 -7.00 16.77
N GLY A 108 1.12 -7.59 17.80
CA GLY A 108 0.55 -6.88 18.95
C GLY A 108 1.59 -6.27 19.90
N ASP A 109 2.83 -6.76 19.92
CA ASP A 109 3.93 -6.28 20.78
C ASP A 109 4.73 -5.11 20.13
N SER A 110 4.42 -4.72 18.90
CA SER A 110 5.12 -3.58 18.28
C SER A 110 4.51 -2.25 18.77
N ASP A 111 5.14 -1.62 19.76
CA ASP A 111 4.88 -0.26 20.27
C ASP A 111 5.13 0.84 19.21
N SER A 112 4.59 0.70 18.00
CA SER A 112 4.69 1.77 17.02
C SER A 112 3.54 2.75 17.22
N THR A 113 3.85 3.92 17.78
CA THR A 113 3.03 5.13 17.83
C THR A 113 2.75 5.70 16.41
N ASP A 114 2.72 4.86 15.40
CA ASP A 114 2.48 5.29 14.02
C ASP A 114 0.97 5.48 13.81
N VAL A 115 0.58 6.68 13.39
CA VAL A 115 -0.81 7.10 13.15
C VAL A 115 -1.48 6.23 12.05
N SER A 116 -0.69 5.46 11.29
CA SER A 116 -1.12 4.56 10.22
C SER A 116 -1.32 3.10 10.65
N GLY A 117 -1.27 2.78 11.95
CA GLY A 117 -1.49 1.40 12.45
C GLY A 117 -0.26 0.48 12.38
N GLY A 118 0.91 1.00 12.01
CA GLY A 118 2.16 0.23 11.98
C GLY A 118 2.12 -0.99 11.04
N MET A 119 2.82 -2.08 11.42
CA MET A 119 2.85 -3.30 10.62
C MET A 119 1.50 -4.04 10.62
N ALA A 120 0.79 -4.00 11.75
CA ALA A 120 -0.53 -4.63 11.85
C ALA A 120 -1.52 -4.00 10.87
N GLY A 121 -1.61 -2.67 10.82
CA GLY A 121 -2.46 -1.97 9.86
C GLY A 121 -2.11 -2.29 8.39
N LYS A 122 -0.81 -2.40 8.05
CA LYS A 122 -0.37 -2.81 6.70
C LYS A 122 -0.85 -4.21 6.33
N VAL A 123 -0.74 -5.14 7.25
CA VAL A 123 -1.19 -6.53 7.04
C VAL A 123 -2.71 -6.58 6.87
N GLU A 124 -3.47 -5.91 7.74
CA GLU A 124 -4.94 -5.85 7.64
C GLU A 124 -5.40 -5.24 6.31
N GLU A 125 -4.80 -4.10 5.92
CA GLU A 125 -5.10 -3.40 4.67
C GLU A 125 -4.84 -4.30 3.44
N LEU A 126 -3.72 -5.03 3.45
CA LEU A 126 -3.38 -5.93 2.34
C LEU A 126 -4.19 -7.22 2.33
N LEU A 127 -4.60 -7.75 3.50
CA LEU A 127 -5.50 -8.91 3.57
C LEU A 127 -6.90 -8.59 3.03
N ALA A 128 -7.35 -7.32 3.17
CA ALA A 128 -8.61 -6.86 2.60
C ALA A 128 -8.56 -6.71 1.07
N LEU A 129 -7.36 -6.67 0.49
CA LEU A 129 -7.16 -6.55 -0.96
C LEU A 129 -7.45 -7.88 -1.65
N ALA A 130 -8.33 -7.92 -2.64
CA ALA A 130 -8.71 -9.12 -3.39
C ALA A 130 -7.62 -9.60 -4.37
N ARG A 131 -6.35 -9.51 -3.96
CA ARG A 131 -5.17 -9.94 -4.73
C ARG A 131 -3.93 -10.10 -3.86
N PRO A 132 -2.99 -10.97 -4.24
CA PRO A 132 -1.73 -11.10 -3.52
C PRO A 132 -0.90 -9.81 -3.53
N ALA A 133 -0.32 -9.48 -2.38
CA ALA A 133 0.59 -8.36 -2.20
C ALA A 133 1.84 -8.81 -1.44
N ARG A 134 2.88 -7.96 -1.39
CA ARG A 134 4.10 -8.26 -0.64
C ARG A 134 4.52 -7.11 0.26
N ILE A 135 5.07 -7.46 1.42
CA ILE A 135 5.77 -6.53 2.31
C ILE A 135 7.26 -6.90 2.28
N PHE A 136 8.13 -5.95 1.99
CA PHE A 136 9.57 -6.19 1.88
C PHE A 136 10.39 -4.95 2.27
N GLY A 137 11.69 -5.13 2.50
CA GLY A 137 12.61 -4.05 2.85
C GLY A 137 13.14 -3.26 1.65
N PRO A 138 13.80 -2.09 1.89
CA PRO A 138 14.27 -1.19 0.83
C PRO A 138 15.27 -1.85 -0.13
N ASP A 139 16.11 -2.77 0.37
CA ASP A 139 17.11 -3.44 -0.44
C ASP A 139 16.50 -4.40 -1.48
N ALA A 140 15.26 -4.81 -1.27
CA ALA A 140 14.52 -5.72 -2.15
C ALA A 140 13.67 -5.05 -3.22
N VAL A 141 13.59 -3.70 -3.26
CA VAL A 141 12.80 -2.96 -4.26
C VAL A 141 13.21 -3.33 -5.69
N GLY A 142 14.51 -3.41 -5.96
CA GLY A 142 15.02 -3.79 -7.28
C GLY A 142 14.59 -5.21 -7.70
N ALA A 143 14.69 -6.17 -6.80
CA ALA A 143 14.25 -7.55 -7.03
C ALA A 143 12.73 -7.62 -7.27
N PHE A 144 11.94 -6.92 -6.44
CA PHE A 144 10.49 -6.85 -6.64
C PHE A 144 10.12 -6.27 -8.01
N LEU A 145 10.77 -5.19 -8.44
CA LEU A 145 10.52 -4.58 -9.75
C LEU A 145 10.98 -5.47 -10.93
N ALA A 146 12.01 -6.30 -10.72
CA ALA A 146 12.48 -7.28 -11.70
C ALA A 146 11.55 -8.50 -11.86
N GLY A 147 10.58 -8.67 -10.96
CA GLY A 147 9.63 -9.77 -11.01
C GLY A 147 9.79 -10.81 -9.90
N ASP A 148 10.83 -10.68 -9.07
CA ASP A 148 11.03 -11.57 -7.92
C ASP A 148 9.96 -11.38 -6.84
N ALA A 149 9.97 -12.28 -5.86
CA ALA A 149 8.96 -12.36 -4.81
C ALA A 149 9.57 -12.20 -3.39
N PRO A 150 10.21 -11.05 -3.09
CA PRO A 150 10.87 -10.85 -1.81
C PRO A 150 9.89 -10.64 -0.64
N GLY A 151 10.41 -10.84 0.57
CA GLY A 151 9.69 -10.55 1.81
C GLY A 151 8.49 -11.44 2.05
N THR A 152 7.51 -10.94 2.77
CA THR A 152 6.29 -11.66 3.16
C THR A 152 5.22 -11.55 2.08
N LEU A 153 4.64 -12.67 1.68
CA LEU A 153 3.40 -12.71 0.89
C LEU A 153 2.20 -12.46 1.80
N ILE A 154 1.32 -11.52 1.41
CA ILE A 154 0.01 -11.31 2.03
C ILE A 154 -1.05 -11.68 1.00
N ASP A 155 -1.90 -12.64 1.34
CA ASP A 155 -2.93 -13.14 0.42
C ASP A 155 -4.19 -13.52 1.20
N GLY A 156 -5.12 -12.58 1.31
CA GLY A 156 -6.43 -12.80 1.96
C GLY A 156 -7.39 -13.68 1.15
N GLY A 157 -6.98 -14.13 -0.04
CA GLY A 157 -7.80 -14.90 -0.95
C GLY A 157 -8.79 -14.02 -1.73
N SER A 158 -9.05 -14.40 -2.96
CA SER A 158 -10.20 -13.83 -3.69
C SER A 158 -11.46 -14.36 -3.04
N ALA A 159 -12.38 -13.49 -2.63
CA ALA A 159 -13.74 -13.92 -2.30
C ALA A 159 -14.35 -14.53 -3.58
N ASP A 160 -14.59 -15.84 -3.55
CA ASP A 160 -15.32 -16.58 -4.58
C ASP A 160 -16.76 -16.05 -4.72
#